data_5bccc758469f61c6d072c29e583e90f1
#
_entry.id   5bccc758469f61c6d072c29e583e90f1
#
_cell.length_a   1.000
_cell.length_b   1.000
_cell.length_c   1.000
_cell.angle_alpha   90.00
_cell.angle_beta   90.00
_cell.angle_gamma   90.00
#
_symmetry.space_group_name_H-M   'P 1'
#
loop_
_entity.id
_entity.type
_entity.pdbx_description
1 polymer ?
#
loop_
_entity_poly.entity_id
_entity_poly.type
_entity_poly.pdbx_seq_one_letter_code
_entity_poly.pdbx_strand_id
1 'polypeptide(L)'
;YNAIKRNALLENVTVAADGKIDFADKSVTENTRVSYPIFHINNIQPGSSAPAAKQVIFLSADAFGVLPPVSILTPEQTQYYFLSGFTAKLAGTERGITEPTPTFSACFGQAFLELHPTKYAQELVKKMNKNNAKAYLVNTGWNGTGKRISIRDTRGIIDAILNGDIDKAPTKQIPMFDFKVPTELPGVATEILDPRDTYAEASQWEEKAKDLAARFIKNFAKYTNNEAGKALVAAGPQL
;
A
#
# COMPACT_ATOMS: atom_id res chain seq x y z
N TYR A 1 -4.85 22.38 1.91
CA TYR A 1 -4.64 23.80 2.28
C TYR A 1 -5.77 24.37 3.12
N ASN A 2 -7.03 24.05 2.83
CA ASN A 2 -8.19 24.57 3.57
C ASN A 2 -8.25 24.14 5.05
N ALA A 3 -7.57 23.08 5.40
CA ALA A 3 -7.44 22.61 6.79
C ALA A 3 -6.28 23.26 7.55
N ILE A 4 -5.38 23.99 6.85
CA ILE A 4 -4.25 24.70 7.46
C ILE A 4 -4.76 26.02 8.03
N LYS A 5 -5.17 25.98 9.28
CA LYS A 5 -5.72 27.12 10.05
C LYS A 5 -4.90 27.29 11.32
N ARG A 6 -5.23 28.31 12.14
CA ARG A 6 -4.64 28.46 13.46
C ARG A 6 -4.72 27.13 14.25
N ASN A 7 -3.64 26.76 14.94
CA ASN A 7 -3.44 25.49 15.64
C ASN A 7 -3.14 24.28 14.74
N ALA A 8 -2.84 24.46 13.45
CA ALA A 8 -2.19 23.43 12.66
C ALA A 8 -0.68 23.43 12.97
N LEU A 9 -0.11 22.23 13.09
CA LEU A 9 1.34 22.02 13.21
C LEU A 9 1.93 21.76 11.84
N LEU A 10 2.93 22.53 11.47
CA LEU A 10 3.64 22.39 10.19
C LEU A 10 5.05 21.86 10.45
N GLU A 11 5.49 20.91 9.62
CA GLU A 11 6.83 20.33 9.68
C GLU A 11 7.56 20.58 8.37
N ASN A 12 8.86 20.90 8.47
CA ASN A 12 9.77 21.08 7.32
C ASN A 12 9.34 22.17 6.35
N VAL A 13 8.67 23.20 6.82
CA VAL A 13 8.32 24.37 6.02
C VAL A 13 9.21 25.55 6.39
N THR A 14 9.47 26.43 5.42
CA THR A 14 10.14 27.70 5.65
C THR A 14 9.13 28.81 5.91
N VAL A 15 9.46 29.70 6.83
CA VAL A 15 8.63 30.86 7.17
C VAL A 15 9.43 32.12 6.85
N ALA A 16 8.91 32.95 5.97
CA ALA A 16 9.52 34.21 5.62
C ALA A 16 9.42 35.23 6.78
N ALA A 17 10.20 36.29 6.72
CA ALA A 17 10.22 37.33 7.79
C ALA A 17 8.85 38.02 8.00
N ASP A 18 7.99 38.05 6.99
CA ASP A 18 6.61 38.55 7.04
C ASP A 18 5.60 37.51 7.58
N GLY A 19 6.07 36.33 8.00
CA GLY A 19 5.24 35.23 8.51
C GLY A 19 4.57 34.38 7.44
N LYS A 20 4.81 34.62 6.17
CA LYS A 20 4.29 33.78 5.09
C LYS A 20 5.04 32.46 4.99
N ILE A 21 4.32 31.40 4.66
CA ILE A 21 4.85 30.06 4.49
C ILE A 21 4.92 29.74 3.02
N ASP A 22 6.10 29.33 2.56
CA ASP A 22 6.28 28.77 1.22
C ASP A 22 6.24 27.24 1.30
N PHE A 23 5.10 26.66 0.90
CA PHE A 23 4.91 25.21 0.85
C PHE A 23 5.62 24.53 -0.32
N ALA A 24 6.16 25.30 -1.27
CA ALA A 24 6.93 24.80 -2.40
C ALA A 24 8.43 24.83 -2.15
N ASP A 25 8.88 25.50 -1.12
CA ASP A 25 10.29 25.54 -0.73
C ASP A 25 10.77 24.18 -0.25
N LYS A 26 11.80 23.66 -0.91
CA LYS A 26 12.42 22.36 -0.63
C LYS A 26 13.78 22.47 0.06
N SER A 27 14.14 23.65 0.56
CA SER A 27 15.46 23.89 1.17
C SER A 27 15.69 23.07 2.43
N VAL A 28 14.64 22.72 3.16
CA VAL A 28 14.70 21.83 4.34
C VAL A 28 14.61 20.36 3.89
N THR A 29 13.54 20.01 3.15
CA THR A 29 13.30 18.69 2.55
C THR A 29 12.15 18.75 1.57
N GLU A 30 12.07 17.78 0.65
CA GLU A 30 10.92 17.64 -0.26
C GLU A 30 9.64 17.18 0.44
N ASN A 31 9.73 16.68 1.68
CA ASN A 31 8.63 16.11 2.43
C ASN A 31 8.14 17.09 3.50
N THR A 32 7.31 18.04 3.10
CA THR A 32 6.57 18.89 4.04
C THR A 32 5.35 18.16 4.59
N ARG A 33 5.04 18.38 5.88
CA ARG A 33 3.92 17.73 6.56
C ARG A 33 3.09 18.76 7.31
N VAL A 34 1.80 18.41 7.50
CA VAL A 34 0.89 19.16 8.35
C VAL A 34 0.06 18.23 9.20
N SER A 35 -0.07 18.54 10.48
CA SER A 35 -1.04 17.96 11.40
C SER A 35 -2.04 19.03 11.81
N TYR A 36 -3.32 18.71 11.81
CA TYR A 36 -4.38 19.65 12.18
C TYR A 36 -5.51 18.93 12.93
N PRO A 37 -6.23 19.65 13.79
CA PRO A 37 -7.41 19.11 14.45
C PRO A 37 -8.47 18.69 13.43
N ILE A 38 -9.10 17.54 13.65
CA ILE A 38 -10.06 16.95 12.70
C ILE A 38 -11.20 17.91 12.32
N PHE A 39 -11.64 18.77 13.25
CA PHE A 39 -12.71 19.75 13.01
C PHE A 39 -12.30 20.92 12.10
N HIS A 40 -11.03 20.98 11.63
CA HIS A 40 -10.64 21.89 10.55
C HIS A 40 -11.20 21.44 9.20
N ILE A 41 -11.61 20.19 9.08
CA ILE A 41 -12.28 19.62 7.89
C ILE A 41 -13.80 19.70 8.08
N ASN A 42 -14.52 20.16 7.06
CA ASN A 42 -15.96 20.40 7.18
C ASN A 42 -16.82 19.14 7.14
N ASN A 43 -16.32 18.05 6.48
CA ASN A 43 -17.09 16.82 6.23
C ASN A 43 -16.61 15.64 7.09
N ILE A 44 -16.42 15.87 8.38
CA ILE A 44 -16.06 14.82 9.34
C ILE A 44 -17.30 14.02 9.77
N GLN A 45 -17.07 12.77 10.16
CA GLN A 45 -18.10 11.95 10.79
C GLN A 45 -18.32 12.44 12.22
N PRO A 46 -19.54 12.88 12.58
CA PRO A 46 -19.86 13.26 13.96
C PRO A 46 -19.62 12.10 14.94
N GLY A 47 -19.11 12.45 16.14
CA GLY A 47 -18.86 11.46 17.21
C GLY A 47 -17.62 10.62 17.03
N SER A 48 -16.83 10.83 15.96
CA SER A 48 -15.56 10.14 15.70
C SER A 48 -15.65 8.61 15.79
N SER A 49 -16.81 8.03 15.42
CA SER A 49 -17.06 6.60 15.43
C SER A 49 -17.64 6.14 14.09
N ALA A 50 -17.37 4.89 13.75
CA ALA A 50 -17.86 4.26 12.52
C ALA A 50 -18.22 2.78 12.80
N PRO A 51 -19.10 2.17 11.99
CA PRO A 51 -19.32 0.73 12.02
C PRO A 51 -18.05 -0.03 11.60
N ALA A 52 -18.06 -1.35 11.75
CA ALA A 52 -16.97 -2.19 11.32
C ALA A 52 -16.69 -2.02 9.81
N ALA A 53 -15.41 -1.94 9.45
CA ALA A 53 -14.98 -1.83 8.07
C ALA A 53 -15.43 -3.04 7.23
N LYS A 54 -15.82 -2.79 5.99
CA LYS A 54 -16.18 -3.82 4.99
C LYS A 54 -15.04 -4.10 4.01
N GLN A 55 -14.18 -3.13 3.80
CA GLN A 55 -12.98 -3.24 2.98
C GLN A 55 -11.75 -2.87 3.80
N VAL A 56 -10.68 -3.63 3.63
CA VAL A 56 -9.36 -3.36 4.18
C VAL A 56 -8.41 -3.16 3.01
N ILE A 57 -7.76 -2.02 2.94
CA ILE A 57 -6.86 -1.67 1.84
C ILE A 57 -5.45 -1.53 2.41
N PHE A 58 -4.55 -2.41 1.98
CA PHE A 58 -3.13 -2.26 2.22
C PHE A 58 -2.52 -1.40 1.11
N LEU A 59 -1.96 -0.26 1.48
CA LEU A 59 -1.25 0.59 0.53
C LEU A 59 0.21 0.16 0.45
N SER A 60 0.63 -0.16 -0.76
CA SER A 60 2.02 -0.46 -1.10
C SER A 60 2.55 0.58 -2.09
N ALA A 61 3.87 0.67 -2.20
CA ALA A 61 4.55 1.44 -3.24
C ALA A 61 5.72 0.59 -3.75
N ASP A 62 5.47 -0.14 -4.83
CA ASP A 62 6.48 -0.98 -5.47
C ASP A 62 7.37 -0.14 -6.39
N ALA A 63 8.66 -0.07 -6.08
CA ALA A 63 9.65 0.64 -6.90
C ALA A 63 10.21 -0.22 -8.07
N PHE A 64 9.86 -1.52 -8.12
CA PHE A 64 10.35 -2.44 -9.16
C PHE A 64 9.44 -2.50 -10.39
N GLY A 65 8.17 -2.10 -10.24
CA GLY A 65 7.17 -2.19 -11.30
C GLY A 65 6.60 -3.59 -11.48
N VAL A 66 6.63 -4.43 -10.46
CA VAL A 66 6.24 -5.85 -10.50
C VAL A 66 4.82 -6.05 -10.02
N LEU A 67 4.43 -5.39 -8.93
CA LEU A 67 3.13 -5.60 -8.31
C LEU A 67 1.99 -4.97 -9.12
N PRO A 68 0.85 -5.67 -9.25
CA PRO A 68 -0.35 -5.10 -9.87
C PRO A 68 -0.83 -3.83 -9.13
N PRO A 69 -1.53 -2.92 -9.82
CA PRO A 69 -2.14 -1.76 -9.16
C PRO A 69 -3.15 -2.14 -8.08
N VAL A 70 -3.81 -3.29 -8.24
CA VAL A 70 -4.70 -3.86 -7.22
C VAL A 70 -4.69 -5.38 -7.27
N SER A 71 -4.70 -6.00 -6.09
CA SER A 71 -4.85 -7.44 -5.91
C SER A 71 -5.94 -7.73 -4.88
N ILE A 72 -6.81 -8.68 -5.19
CA ILE A 72 -7.83 -9.20 -4.27
C ILE A 72 -7.15 -10.31 -3.45
N LEU A 73 -7.10 -10.17 -2.13
CA LEU A 73 -6.36 -11.08 -1.28
C LEU A 73 -7.25 -12.16 -0.66
N THR A 74 -6.74 -13.40 -0.59
CA THR A 74 -7.31 -14.44 0.28
C THR A 74 -7.03 -14.12 1.75
N PRO A 75 -7.68 -14.77 2.72
CA PRO A 75 -7.36 -14.60 4.14
C PRO A 75 -5.90 -14.90 4.48
N GLU A 76 -5.30 -15.91 3.84
CA GLU A 76 -3.91 -16.31 4.04
C GLU A 76 -2.96 -15.26 3.41
N GLN A 77 -3.23 -14.82 2.18
CA GLN A 77 -2.50 -13.73 1.54
C GLN A 77 -2.63 -12.43 2.35
N THR A 78 -3.81 -12.14 2.89
CA THR A 78 -4.02 -10.97 3.77
C THR A 78 -3.03 -11.00 4.93
N GLN A 79 -2.89 -12.13 5.62
CA GLN A 79 -1.93 -12.27 6.72
C GLN A 79 -0.48 -12.15 6.23
N TYR A 80 -0.12 -12.84 5.13
CA TYR A 80 1.23 -12.82 4.60
C TYR A 80 1.69 -11.41 4.22
N TYR A 81 0.88 -10.69 3.44
CA TYR A 81 1.23 -9.35 2.96
C TYR A 81 1.10 -8.28 4.06
N PHE A 82 0.21 -8.46 5.02
CA PHE A 82 0.17 -7.64 6.24
C PHE A 82 1.44 -7.81 7.07
N LEU A 83 1.88 -9.05 7.31
CA LEU A 83 3.13 -9.34 8.00
C LEU A 83 4.35 -8.78 7.26
N SER A 84 4.35 -8.87 5.95
CA SER A 84 5.44 -8.33 5.13
C SER A 84 5.50 -6.80 5.20
N GLY A 85 4.33 -6.13 5.12
CA GLY A 85 4.25 -4.66 5.18
C GLY A 85 5.13 -3.98 4.15
N PHE A 86 5.09 -4.48 2.89
CA PHE A 86 5.96 -4.02 1.82
C PHE A 86 5.54 -2.65 1.29
N THR A 87 6.50 -1.73 1.23
CA THR A 87 6.34 -0.40 0.64
C THR A 87 7.70 0.14 0.19
N ALA A 88 7.75 1.39 -0.25
CA ALA A 88 9.00 2.10 -0.50
C ALA A 88 9.09 3.35 0.37
N LYS A 89 10.28 3.62 0.92
CA LYS A 89 10.63 4.93 1.43
C LYS A 89 10.80 5.86 0.24
N LEU A 90 10.07 6.95 0.22
CA LEU A 90 10.16 7.94 -0.84
C LEU A 90 11.30 8.91 -0.54
N ALA A 91 11.85 9.56 -1.59
CA ALA A 91 12.83 10.61 -1.44
C ALA A 91 12.34 11.70 -0.46
N GLY A 92 13.22 12.18 0.39
CA GLY A 92 12.91 13.23 1.38
C GLY A 92 12.06 12.80 2.59
N THR A 93 11.64 11.52 2.70
CA THR A 93 10.88 11.03 3.85
C THR A 93 11.75 10.72 5.07
N GLU A 94 13.02 10.37 4.83
CA GLU A 94 14.03 10.15 5.86
C GLU A 94 15.36 10.76 5.40
N ARG A 95 16.18 11.18 6.35
CA ARG A 95 17.51 11.75 6.06
C ARG A 95 18.35 10.71 5.29
N GLY A 96 18.90 11.11 4.13
CA GLY A 96 19.75 10.27 3.29
C GLY A 96 18.99 9.39 2.29
N ILE A 97 17.67 9.41 2.26
CA ILE A 97 16.86 8.74 1.24
C ILE A 97 16.65 9.72 0.07
N THR A 98 17.37 9.51 -1.01
CA THR A 98 17.33 10.34 -2.24
C THR A 98 16.53 9.69 -3.36
N GLU A 99 16.30 8.36 -3.29
CA GLU A 99 15.53 7.59 -4.27
C GLU A 99 14.56 6.62 -3.58
N PRO A 100 13.50 6.18 -4.28
CA PRO A 100 12.56 5.20 -3.73
C PRO A 100 13.28 3.91 -3.32
N THR A 101 13.27 3.60 -2.03
CA THR A 101 13.96 2.45 -1.47
C THR A 101 12.95 1.44 -0.93
N PRO A 102 12.91 0.20 -1.45
CA PRO A 102 12.02 -0.83 -0.94
C PRO A 102 12.25 -1.12 0.53
N THR A 103 11.18 -1.26 1.28
CA THR A 103 11.23 -1.56 2.72
C THR A 103 10.12 -2.52 3.13
N PHE A 104 10.38 -3.25 4.21
CA PHE A 104 9.43 -4.14 4.85
C PHE A 104 9.23 -3.68 6.30
N SER A 105 8.00 -3.39 6.66
CA SER A 105 7.61 -2.98 8.01
C SER A 105 6.48 -3.85 8.50
N ALA A 106 6.74 -4.78 9.43
CA ALA A 106 5.75 -5.71 9.93
C ALA A 106 4.44 -5.00 10.27
N CYS A 107 3.33 -5.52 9.76
CA CYS A 107 1.98 -4.97 9.95
C CYS A 107 1.85 -3.48 9.57
N PHE A 108 2.71 -2.98 8.66
CA PHE A 108 2.83 -1.55 8.29
C PHE A 108 3.13 -0.60 9.48
N GLY A 109 3.59 -1.16 10.59
CA GLY A 109 3.82 -0.39 11.82
C GLY A 109 4.79 -1.07 12.79
N GLN A 110 5.87 -1.66 12.28
CA GLN A 110 6.80 -2.48 13.06
C GLN A 110 7.30 -1.81 14.35
N ALA A 111 7.51 -0.51 14.33
CA ALA A 111 8.00 0.26 15.49
C ALA A 111 6.96 0.32 16.65
N PHE A 112 5.71 -0.05 16.41
CA PHE A 112 4.61 0.05 17.38
C PHE A 112 4.12 -1.32 17.87
N LEU A 113 4.76 -2.42 17.45
CA LEU A 113 4.32 -3.77 17.79
C LEU A 113 4.91 -4.21 19.14
N GLU A 114 4.05 -4.55 20.08
CA GLU A 114 4.41 -5.09 21.40
C GLU A 114 4.41 -6.63 21.43
N LEU A 115 3.56 -7.25 20.61
CA LEU A 115 3.44 -8.70 20.51
C LEU A 115 4.11 -9.22 19.23
N HIS A 116 4.28 -10.54 19.15
CA HIS A 116 4.75 -11.16 17.90
C HIS A 116 3.82 -10.80 16.74
N PRO A 117 4.34 -10.37 15.57
CA PRO A 117 3.53 -9.87 14.46
C PRO A 117 2.39 -10.79 14.01
N THR A 118 2.58 -12.12 14.08
CA THR A 118 1.54 -13.10 13.73
C THR A 118 0.26 -12.96 14.57
N LYS A 119 0.34 -12.46 15.81
CA LYS A 119 -0.84 -12.22 16.65
C LYS A 119 -1.74 -11.12 16.07
N TYR A 120 -1.12 -10.06 15.55
CA TYR A 120 -1.86 -8.97 14.88
C TYR A 120 -2.49 -9.45 13.57
N ALA A 121 -1.78 -10.25 12.77
CA ALA A 121 -2.30 -10.82 11.54
C ALA A 121 -3.49 -11.76 11.78
N GLN A 122 -3.42 -12.61 12.78
CA GLN A 122 -4.52 -13.48 13.19
C GLN A 122 -5.74 -12.70 13.65
N GLU A 123 -5.54 -11.66 14.48
CA GLU A 123 -6.64 -10.83 14.98
C GLU A 123 -7.29 -10.01 13.86
N LEU A 124 -6.50 -9.50 12.91
CA LEU A 124 -7.01 -8.82 11.72
C LEU A 124 -7.99 -9.73 10.95
N VAL A 125 -7.55 -10.92 10.54
CA VAL A 125 -8.37 -11.84 9.74
C VAL A 125 -9.58 -12.34 10.54
N LYS A 126 -9.43 -12.59 11.83
CA LYS A 126 -10.55 -12.94 12.72
C LYS A 126 -11.65 -11.86 12.71
N LYS A 127 -11.25 -10.57 12.81
CA LYS A 127 -12.19 -9.43 12.74
C LYS A 127 -12.79 -9.27 11.35
N MET A 128 -11.99 -9.45 10.31
CA MET A 128 -12.47 -9.43 8.92
C MET A 128 -13.53 -10.50 8.67
N ASN A 129 -13.27 -11.74 9.06
CA ASN A 129 -14.21 -12.84 8.90
C ASN A 129 -15.52 -12.59 9.67
N LYS A 130 -15.43 -12.09 10.92
CA LYS A 130 -16.62 -11.72 11.72
C LYS A 130 -17.51 -10.69 11.03
N ASN A 131 -16.93 -9.79 10.23
CA ASN A 131 -17.65 -8.69 9.61
C ASN A 131 -17.83 -8.87 8.08
N ASN A 132 -17.47 -10.03 7.53
CA ASN A 132 -17.43 -10.29 6.08
C ASN A 132 -16.65 -9.19 5.32
N ALA A 133 -15.54 -8.75 5.90
CA ALA A 133 -14.68 -7.75 5.28
C ALA A 133 -13.72 -8.42 4.28
N LYS A 134 -13.42 -7.73 3.19
CA LYS A 134 -12.46 -8.14 2.15
C LYS A 134 -11.17 -7.35 2.26
N ALA A 135 -10.07 -7.93 1.82
CA ALA A 135 -8.78 -7.25 1.78
C ALA A 135 -8.26 -7.09 0.36
N TYR A 136 -7.61 -5.97 0.12
CA TYR A 136 -7.00 -5.61 -1.14
C TYR A 136 -5.59 -5.07 -0.90
N LEU A 137 -4.65 -5.44 -1.76
CA LEU A 137 -3.34 -4.79 -1.84
C LEU A 137 -3.38 -3.79 -3.00
N VAL A 138 -3.24 -2.51 -2.71
CA VAL A 138 -3.23 -1.43 -3.70
C VAL A 138 -1.82 -0.88 -3.82
N ASN A 139 -1.24 -1.04 -5.00
CA ASN A 139 0.08 -0.53 -5.33
C ASN A 139 -0.01 0.89 -5.89
N THR A 140 0.60 1.84 -5.20
CA THR A 140 0.71 3.25 -5.61
C THR A 140 2.10 3.59 -6.15
N GLY A 141 2.94 2.59 -6.38
CA GLY A 141 4.31 2.71 -6.86
C GLY A 141 4.42 2.85 -8.37
N TRP A 142 5.41 2.20 -8.94
CA TRP A 142 5.77 2.27 -10.35
C TRP A 142 5.26 1.06 -11.12
N ASN A 143 5.17 1.19 -12.44
CA ASN A 143 4.91 0.10 -13.39
C ASN A 143 6.15 -0.19 -14.25
N GLY A 144 6.06 -1.14 -15.17
CA GLY A 144 7.17 -1.56 -16.02
C GLY A 144 7.72 -0.49 -16.95
N THR A 145 6.93 0.57 -17.25
CA THR A 145 7.42 1.72 -18.02
C THR A 145 8.30 2.68 -17.21
N GLY A 146 8.52 2.42 -15.92
CA GLY A 146 9.20 3.33 -15.00
C GLY A 146 8.36 4.53 -14.58
N LYS A 147 7.08 4.58 -14.95
CA LYS A 147 6.15 5.63 -14.52
C LYS A 147 5.42 5.20 -13.26
N ARG A 148 5.16 6.15 -12.38
CA ARG A 148 4.33 5.93 -11.21
C ARG A 148 2.87 5.77 -11.61
N ILE A 149 2.15 4.83 -10.99
CA ILE A 149 0.70 4.68 -11.13
C ILE A 149 0.04 6.00 -10.77
N SER A 150 -0.85 6.48 -11.64
CA SER A 150 -1.43 7.81 -11.46
C SER A 150 -2.40 7.87 -10.27
N ILE A 151 -2.53 9.05 -9.67
CA ILE A 151 -3.54 9.28 -8.62
C ILE A 151 -4.95 9.05 -9.18
N ARG A 152 -5.20 9.35 -10.46
CA ARG A 152 -6.47 9.12 -11.14
C ARG A 152 -6.80 7.64 -11.15
N ASP A 153 -5.87 6.79 -11.59
CA ASP A 153 -6.06 5.33 -11.64
C ASP A 153 -6.22 4.74 -10.23
N THR A 154 -5.39 5.20 -9.29
CA THR A 154 -5.50 4.79 -7.87
C THR A 154 -6.88 5.13 -7.31
N ARG A 155 -7.42 6.32 -7.59
CA ARG A 155 -8.78 6.71 -7.15
C ARG A 155 -9.84 5.86 -7.83
N GLY A 156 -9.73 5.59 -9.14
CA GLY A 156 -10.65 4.70 -9.84
C GLY A 156 -10.67 3.30 -9.23
N ILE A 157 -9.52 2.76 -8.85
CA ILE A 157 -9.41 1.48 -8.13
C ILE A 157 -10.13 1.54 -6.77
N ILE A 158 -9.90 2.59 -5.99
CA ILE A 158 -10.55 2.76 -4.68
C ILE A 158 -12.08 2.88 -4.86
N ASP A 159 -12.54 3.65 -5.84
CA ASP A 159 -13.97 3.79 -6.14
C ASP A 159 -14.57 2.44 -6.53
N ALA A 160 -13.90 1.65 -7.37
CA ALA A 160 -14.33 0.30 -7.75
C ALA A 160 -14.41 -0.66 -6.54
N ILE A 161 -13.48 -0.55 -5.58
CA ILE A 161 -13.54 -1.30 -4.32
C ILE A 161 -14.76 -0.88 -3.49
N LEU A 162 -14.96 0.42 -3.31
CA LEU A 162 -16.04 0.96 -2.46
C LEU A 162 -17.43 0.68 -3.04
N ASN A 163 -17.57 0.75 -4.37
CA ASN A 163 -18.83 0.47 -5.08
C ASN A 163 -19.08 -1.04 -5.26
N GLY A 164 -18.10 -1.89 -4.97
CA GLY A 164 -18.17 -3.34 -5.19
C GLY A 164 -18.05 -3.77 -6.66
N ASP A 165 -17.59 -2.89 -7.54
CA ASP A 165 -17.39 -3.20 -8.97
C ASP A 165 -16.24 -4.19 -9.16
N ILE A 166 -15.20 -4.10 -8.34
CA ILE A 166 -14.06 -5.04 -8.35
C ILE A 166 -14.49 -6.49 -8.08
N ASP A 167 -15.57 -6.70 -7.32
CA ASP A 167 -16.09 -8.03 -6.99
C ASP A 167 -16.82 -8.69 -8.16
N LYS A 168 -17.28 -7.88 -9.12
CA LYS A 168 -18.02 -8.32 -10.31
C LYS A 168 -17.11 -8.43 -11.54
N ALA A 169 -15.94 -7.80 -11.48
CA ALA A 169 -15.00 -7.76 -12.58
C ALA A 169 -14.46 -9.16 -12.92
N PRO A 170 -14.25 -9.49 -14.19
CA PRO A 170 -13.51 -10.69 -14.56
C PRO A 170 -12.08 -10.57 -14.04
N THR A 171 -11.52 -11.71 -13.62
CA THR A 171 -10.21 -11.75 -12.96
C THR A 171 -9.27 -12.74 -13.60
N LYS A 172 -7.96 -12.52 -13.43
CA LYS A 172 -6.89 -13.46 -13.77
C LYS A 172 -5.89 -13.58 -12.62
N GLN A 173 -5.02 -14.61 -12.69
CA GLN A 173 -3.95 -14.82 -11.71
C GLN A 173 -2.62 -14.26 -12.24
N ILE A 174 -1.84 -13.62 -11.38
CA ILE A 174 -0.48 -13.18 -11.68
C ILE A 174 0.49 -14.25 -11.21
N PRO A 175 1.37 -14.76 -12.08
CA PRO A 175 2.34 -15.80 -11.75
C PRO A 175 3.25 -15.39 -10.57
N MET A 176 3.87 -16.37 -9.93
CA MET A 176 4.74 -16.27 -8.75
C MET A 176 4.07 -15.76 -7.47
N PHE A 177 3.28 -14.70 -7.54
CA PHE A 177 2.59 -14.09 -6.39
C PHE A 177 1.19 -14.66 -6.17
N ASP A 178 0.66 -15.38 -7.14
CA ASP A 178 -0.71 -15.93 -7.16
C ASP A 178 -1.78 -14.86 -6.82
N PHE A 179 -1.52 -13.62 -7.22
CA PHE A 179 -2.48 -12.54 -7.00
C PHE A 179 -3.66 -12.63 -7.97
N LYS A 180 -4.86 -12.59 -7.43
CA LYS A 180 -6.09 -12.43 -8.19
C LYS A 180 -6.27 -10.95 -8.52
N VAL A 181 -6.22 -10.60 -9.82
CA VAL A 181 -6.34 -9.23 -10.30
C VAL A 181 -7.53 -9.07 -11.25
N PRO A 182 -8.23 -7.93 -11.22
CA PRO A 182 -9.26 -7.64 -12.22
C PRO A 182 -8.62 -7.41 -13.59
N THR A 183 -9.32 -7.81 -14.66
CA THR A 183 -8.88 -7.54 -16.03
C THR A 183 -9.47 -6.25 -16.62
N GLU A 184 -10.49 -5.70 -15.97
CA GLU A 184 -11.11 -4.42 -16.29
C GLU A 184 -11.72 -3.78 -15.02
N LEU A 185 -11.69 -2.47 -14.92
CA LEU A 185 -12.36 -1.69 -13.86
C LEU A 185 -12.85 -0.37 -14.45
N PRO A 186 -14.04 0.12 -14.01
CA PRO A 186 -14.55 1.41 -14.45
C PRO A 186 -13.56 2.56 -14.13
N GLY A 187 -13.26 3.37 -15.13
CA GLY A 187 -12.42 4.57 -14.95
C GLY A 187 -10.93 4.31 -14.74
N VAL A 188 -10.47 3.08 -14.84
CA VAL A 188 -9.06 2.67 -14.74
C VAL A 188 -8.57 2.21 -16.11
N ALA A 189 -7.37 2.60 -16.48
CA ALA A 189 -6.72 2.17 -17.71
C ALA A 189 -6.46 0.65 -17.66
N THR A 190 -7.01 -0.08 -18.60
CA THR A 190 -6.96 -1.57 -18.60
C THR A 190 -5.53 -2.10 -18.72
N GLU A 191 -4.70 -1.43 -19.51
CA GLU A 191 -3.30 -1.79 -19.78
C GLU A 191 -2.39 -1.78 -18.55
N ILE A 192 -2.81 -1.13 -17.45
CA ILE A 192 -2.01 -1.12 -16.23
C ILE A 192 -2.38 -2.23 -15.24
N LEU A 193 -3.57 -2.85 -15.40
CA LEU A 193 -4.11 -3.81 -14.42
C LEU A 193 -3.26 -5.09 -14.32
N ASP A 194 -2.65 -5.50 -15.43
CA ASP A 194 -1.61 -6.52 -15.42
C ASP A 194 -0.24 -5.86 -15.56
N PRO A 195 0.64 -5.94 -14.56
CA PRO A 195 1.94 -5.28 -14.63
C PRO A 195 2.80 -5.78 -15.80
N ARG A 196 2.59 -7.02 -16.29
CA ARG A 196 3.32 -7.60 -17.43
C ARG A 196 3.07 -6.83 -18.72
N ASP A 197 1.86 -6.30 -18.90
CA ASP A 197 1.45 -5.56 -20.09
C ASP A 197 2.12 -4.17 -20.16
N THR A 198 2.78 -3.74 -19.09
CA THR A 198 3.53 -2.46 -19.02
C THR A 198 5.00 -2.58 -19.41
N TYR A 199 5.49 -3.81 -19.68
CA TYR A 199 6.85 -4.08 -20.13
C TYR A 199 6.89 -4.29 -21.64
N ALA A 200 8.03 -3.96 -22.25
CA ALA A 200 8.24 -4.26 -23.69
C ALA A 200 8.35 -5.77 -23.95
N GLU A 201 8.97 -6.49 -22.99
CA GLU A 201 9.18 -7.93 -23.06
C GLU A 201 8.76 -8.58 -21.73
N ALA A 202 7.99 -9.66 -21.80
CA ALA A 202 7.51 -10.38 -20.61
C ALA A 202 8.65 -10.90 -19.73
N SER A 203 9.80 -11.27 -20.32
CA SER A 203 11.00 -11.72 -19.61
C SER A 203 11.58 -10.67 -18.65
N GLN A 204 11.43 -9.39 -18.98
CA GLN A 204 11.87 -8.28 -18.11
C GLN A 204 11.06 -8.22 -16.82
N TRP A 205 9.75 -8.44 -16.92
CA TRP A 205 8.90 -8.55 -15.73
C TRP A 205 9.28 -9.79 -14.91
N GLU A 206 9.47 -10.94 -15.55
CA GLU A 206 9.80 -12.20 -14.86
C GLU A 206 11.09 -12.09 -14.05
N GLU A 207 12.14 -11.47 -14.59
CA GLU A 207 13.40 -11.26 -13.90
C GLU A 207 13.21 -10.43 -12.63
N LYS A 208 12.54 -9.28 -12.75
CA LYS A 208 12.25 -8.41 -11.61
C LYS A 208 11.29 -9.06 -10.61
N ALA A 209 10.33 -9.84 -11.09
CA ALA A 209 9.38 -10.57 -10.26
C ALA A 209 10.09 -11.63 -9.41
N LYS A 210 11.07 -12.35 -9.97
CA LYS A 210 11.90 -13.30 -9.24
C LYS A 210 12.72 -12.61 -8.13
N ASP A 211 13.34 -11.47 -8.43
CA ASP A 211 14.07 -10.71 -7.40
C ASP A 211 13.15 -10.24 -6.27
N LEU A 212 12.00 -9.66 -6.62
CA LEU A 212 11.04 -9.20 -5.60
C LEU A 212 10.47 -10.37 -4.80
N ALA A 213 10.13 -11.50 -5.44
CA ALA A 213 9.66 -12.71 -4.78
C ALA A 213 10.69 -13.23 -3.78
N ALA A 214 11.97 -13.31 -4.18
CA ALA A 214 13.06 -13.71 -3.29
C ALA A 214 13.19 -12.78 -2.07
N ARG A 215 13.00 -11.47 -2.25
CA ARG A 215 13.01 -10.50 -1.14
C ARG A 215 11.85 -10.73 -0.16
N PHE A 216 10.65 -10.99 -0.67
CA PHE A 216 9.50 -11.35 0.17
C PHE A 216 9.76 -12.62 0.97
N ILE A 217 10.22 -13.69 0.32
CA ILE A 217 10.55 -14.99 0.95
C ILE A 217 11.60 -14.78 2.05
N LYS A 218 12.69 -14.09 1.73
CA LYS A 218 13.76 -13.78 2.70
C LYS A 218 13.24 -12.98 3.90
N ASN A 219 12.41 -11.96 3.64
CA ASN A 219 11.82 -11.15 4.72
C ASN A 219 10.86 -11.98 5.57
N PHE A 220 10.06 -12.85 4.95
CA PHE A 220 9.04 -13.63 5.64
C PHE A 220 9.64 -14.73 6.55
N ALA A 221 10.84 -15.21 6.24
CA ALA A 221 11.52 -16.26 7.02
C ALA A 221 11.60 -15.95 8.53
N LYS A 222 11.70 -14.68 8.91
CA LYS A 222 11.72 -14.26 10.32
C LYS A 222 10.42 -14.56 11.10
N TYR A 223 9.31 -14.80 10.40
CA TYR A 223 8.02 -15.13 11.02
C TYR A 223 7.74 -16.63 11.10
N THR A 224 8.61 -17.46 10.53
CA THR A 224 8.46 -18.93 10.54
C THR A 224 8.96 -19.59 11.83
N ASN A 225 9.29 -18.80 12.84
CA ASN A 225 9.70 -19.27 14.16
C ASN A 225 8.53 -19.79 15.02
N ASN A 226 7.30 -19.73 14.53
CA ASN A 226 6.10 -20.31 15.15
C ASN A 226 5.16 -20.92 14.09
N GLU A 227 4.22 -21.76 14.53
CA GLU A 227 3.31 -22.50 13.65
C GLU A 227 2.40 -21.58 12.81
N ALA A 228 1.96 -20.46 13.37
CA ALA A 228 1.12 -19.50 12.66
C ALA A 228 1.84 -18.89 11.44
N GLY A 229 3.12 -18.59 11.60
CA GLY A 229 3.94 -18.07 10.48
C GLY A 229 4.27 -19.17 9.46
N LYS A 230 4.61 -20.40 9.92
CA LYS A 230 4.87 -21.53 9.01
C LYS A 230 3.67 -21.84 8.12
N ALA A 231 2.45 -21.81 8.66
CA ALA A 231 1.23 -22.07 7.92
C ALA A 231 0.95 -21.07 6.78
N LEU A 232 1.57 -19.89 6.80
CA LEU A 232 1.37 -18.85 5.82
C LEU A 232 2.42 -18.84 4.68
N VAL A 233 3.46 -19.67 4.76
CA VAL A 233 4.54 -19.68 3.76
C VAL A 233 4.00 -19.90 2.34
N ALA A 234 3.04 -20.80 2.17
CA ALA A 234 2.43 -21.10 0.88
C ALA A 234 1.55 -19.95 0.31
N ALA A 235 1.17 -18.98 1.13
CA ALA A 235 0.40 -17.80 0.70
C ALA A 235 1.27 -16.67 0.16
N GLY A 236 2.58 -16.82 0.29
CA GLY A 236 3.55 -15.89 -0.29
C GLY A 236 3.97 -16.27 -1.70
N PRO A 237 4.92 -15.51 -2.29
CA PRO A 237 5.45 -15.81 -3.60
C PRO A 237 6.10 -17.21 -3.65
N GLN A 238 5.98 -17.85 -4.82
CA GLN A 238 6.62 -19.14 -5.12
C GLN A 238 7.63 -18.93 -6.27
N LEU A 239 8.85 -19.50 -6.14
CA LEU A 239 9.94 -19.45 -7.13
C LEU A 239 10.14 -20.82 -7.78
#